data_b82098ea419dd2c002ea307c1cf9911b
#
_entry.id   b82098ea419dd2c002ea307c1cf9911b
#
_cell.length_a   1.000
_cell.length_b   1.000
_cell.length_c   1.000
_cell.angle_alpha   90.00
_cell.angle_beta   90.00
_cell.angle_gamma   90.00
#
_symmetry.space_group_name_H-M   'P 1'
#
loop_
_entity.id
_entity.type
_entity.pdbx_description
1 polymer ?
#
loop_
_entity_poly.entity_id
_entity_poly.type
_entity_poly.pdbx_seq_one_letter_code
_entity_poly.pdbx_strand_id
1 'polypeptide(L)'
;MKKLALFAFTLLSAWAMTAKTITGPVDYVSPLVGTQSKHALSTGNTYPAIALPWGMNFWVPQTGKMGDGWAYTYDADKIRGFKQTHQPSPWINDYGQFAIMPVTGKAVFNQDERASWFSHKAETATPYYYKVYLADHDVVTEIAPTERAAAFRFTFPENDHSYVVVDAFDKGSFVKVIPSENKIIGYTTKNSGGVPANFKNYFVLVFDKPFTYTAAVASGVIDANKLEATDNHAGALIGFKTRKGEQVNVRVASSFISPEQAELNLKELGTDNIEQI
;
A
#
# COMPACT_ATOMS: atom_id res chain seq x y z
N MET A 1 -50.81 12.31 45.64
CA MET A 1 -49.47 12.59 45.17
C MET A 1 -48.76 11.28 44.80
N LYS A 2 -48.77 10.90 43.54
CA LYS A 2 -48.16 9.65 43.05
C LYS A 2 -46.74 9.98 42.55
N LYS A 3 -45.70 9.42 43.16
CA LYS A 3 -44.31 9.54 42.75
C LYS A 3 -44.06 8.58 41.55
N LEU A 4 -43.75 9.15 40.40
CA LEU A 4 -43.33 8.44 39.21
C LEU A 4 -41.84 8.16 39.35
N ALA A 5 -41.44 6.89 39.44
CA ALA A 5 -40.04 6.49 39.41
C ALA A 5 -39.63 6.28 37.93
N LEU A 6 -38.69 7.09 37.47
CA LEU A 6 -38.09 6.99 36.13
C LEU A 6 -36.94 5.99 36.19
N PHE A 7 -37.14 4.80 35.58
CA PHE A 7 -36.07 3.83 35.40
C PHE A 7 -35.28 4.18 34.15
N ALA A 8 -34.05 4.64 34.34
CA ALA A 8 -33.09 4.82 33.25
C ALA A 8 -32.47 3.46 32.91
N PHE A 9 -32.82 2.91 31.76
CA PHE A 9 -32.16 1.75 31.17
C PHE A 9 -30.88 2.23 30.45
N THR A 10 -29.73 2.03 31.07
CA THR A 10 -28.42 2.18 30.39
C THR A 10 -28.15 0.94 29.57
N LEU A 11 -28.31 1.01 28.26
CA LEU A 11 -27.82 0.01 27.31
C LEU A 11 -26.29 0.03 27.31
N LEU A 12 -25.66 -0.88 28.04
CA LEU A 12 -24.26 -1.24 27.79
C LEU A 12 -24.21 -2.04 26.48
N SER A 13 -23.79 -1.40 25.40
CA SER A 13 -23.35 -2.10 24.20
C SER A 13 -22.02 -2.81 24.52
N ALA A 14 -22.08 -4.08 24.84
CA ALA A 14 -20.90 -4.92 24.90
C ALA A 14 -20.35 -5.08 23.48
N TRP A 15 -19.25 -4.43 23.18
CA TRP A 15 -18.45 -4.74 22.01
C TRP A 15 -17.86 -6.13 22.22
N ALA A 16 -18.45 -7.13 21.58
CA ALA A 16 -17.88 -8.46 21.51
C ALA A 16 -16.59 -8.33 20.68
N MET A 17 -15.44 -8.32 21.35
CA MET A 17 -14.17 -8.63 20.71
C MET A 17 -14.26 -10.08 20.23
N THR A 18 -14.52 -10.30 18.96
CA THR A 18 -14.37 -11.63 18.36
C THR A 18 -12.88 -11.96 18.38
N ALA A 19 -12.48 -12.81 19.30
CA ALA A 19 -11.12 -13.36 19.27
C ALA A 19 -10.93 -14.09 17.93
N LYS A 20 -9.83 -13.79 17.22
CA LYS A 20 -9.48 -14.49 15.98
C LYS A 20 -9.39 -15.99 16.27
N THR A 21 -10.17 -16.80 15.57
CA THR A 21 -10.09 -18.26 15.71
C THR A 21 -8.77 -18.70 15.07
N ILE A 22 -7.87 -19.28 15.86
CA ILE A 22 -6.63 -19.88 15.37
C ILE A 22 -6.98 -21.19 14.70
N THR A 23 -6.67 -21.31 13.41
CA THR A 23 -7.02 -22.47 12.58
C THR A 23 -5.80 -23.28 12.15
N GLY A 24 -4.58 -22.70 12.23
CA GLY A 24 -3.37 -23.37 11.82
C GLY A 24 -2.10 -22.73 12.37
N PRO A 25 -0.93 -23.35 12.16
CA PRO A 25 0.36 -22.84 12.65
C PRO A 25 0.70 -21.44 12.15
N VAL A 26 0.28 -21.06 10.95
CA VAL A 26 0.53 -19.75 10.36
C VAL A 26 -0.12 -18.60 11.15
N ASP A 27 -1.19 -18.87 11.88
CA ASP A 27 -1.88 -17.88 12.70
C ASP A 27 -1.09 -17.44 13.93
N TYR A 28 -0.06 -18.20 14.31
CA TYR A 28 0.89 -17.83 15.37
C TYR A 28 2.06 -16.98 14.87
N VAL A 29 2.20 -16.82 13.55
CA VAL A 29 3.26 -16.00 12.97
C VAL A 29 2.86 -14.54 13.01
N SER A 30 3.66 -13.70 13.68
CA SER A 30 3.51 -12.26 13.68
C SER A 30 4.63 -11.62 12.86
N PRO A 31 4.32 -11.03 11.69
CA PRO A 31 5.32 -10.30 10.91
C PRO A 31 5.86 -9.05 11.61
N LEU A 32 5.22 -8.60 12.70
CA LEU A 32 5.68 -7.44 13.48
C LEU A 32 6.84 -7.76 14.42
N VAL A 33 7.14 -9.05 14.68
CA VAL A 33 8.27 -9.46 15.50
C VAL A 33 9.58 -8.98 14.86
N GLY A 34 10.42 -8.29 15.64
CA GLY A 34 11.70 -7.76 15.17
C GLY A 34 11.62 -6.45 14.40
N THR A 35 10.45 -5.81 14.28
CA THR A 35 10.27 -4.56 13.52
C THR A 35 10.62 -3.30 14.32
N GLN A 36 10.80 -3.39 15.64
CA GLN A 36 11.32 -2.31 16.45
C GLN A 36 12.85 -2.32 16.41
N SER A 37 13.46 -1.32 15.81
CA SER A 37 14.90 -1.25 15.61
C SER A 37 15.51 -0.01 16.25
N LYS A 38 16.69 -0.19 16.84
CA LYS A 38 17.64 0.90 17.10
C LYS A 38 18.90 0.60 16.30
N HIS A 39 19.37 1.55 15.52
CA HIS A 39 20.56 1.45 14.67
C HIS A 39 21.78 0.85 15.41
N ALA A 40 21.92 1.13 16.72
CA ALA A 40 23.04 0.65 17.54
C ALA A 40 23.02 -0.85 17.88
N LEU A 41 21.90 -1.54 17.69
CA LEU A 41 21.72 -2.87 18.27
C LEU A 41 21.56 -3.99 17.25
N SER A 42 21.49 -3.72 15.98
CA SER A 42 21.22 -4.72 14.92
C SER A 42 20.03 -5.65 15.21
N THR A 43 19.20 -5.28 16.18
CA THR A 43 17.98 -6.01 16.54
C THR A 43 16.80 -5.31 15.91
N GLY A 44 15.80 -6.06 15.46
CA GLY A 44 14.63 -5.50 14.83
C GLY A 44 14.88 -4.99 13.41
N ASN A 45 15.89 -5.48 12.73
CA ASN A 45 16.19 -5.15 11.33
C ASN A 45 15.28 -5.92 10.37
N THR A 46 14.00 -5.96 10.67
CA THR A 46 12.97 -6.61 9.85
C THR A 46 11.83 -5.62 9.61
N TYR A 47 10.98 -5.95 8.69
CA TYR A 47 9.72 -5.25 8.43
C TYR A 47 8.58 -6.28 8.35
N PRO A 48 7.31 -5.89 8.51
CA PRO A 48 6.21 -6.82 8.37
C PRO A 48 6.05 -7.19 6.89
N ALA A 49 6.77 -8.22 6.47
CA ALA A 49 6.70 -8.72 5.10
C ALA A 49 5.37 -9.44 4.87
N ILE A 50 4.55 -8.88 3.99
CA ILE A 50 3.30 -9.47 3.54
C ILE A 50 3.59 -10.14 2.21
N ALA A 51 3.76 -11.46 2.24
CA ALA A 51 4.21 -12.25 1.09
C ALA A 51 3.87 -13.72 1.26
N LEU A 52 3.65 -14.43 0.18
CA LEU A 52 3.62 -15.88 0.19
C LEU A 52 5.05 -16.46 0.32
N PRO A 53 5.20 -17.68 0.85
CA PRO A 53 6.49 -18.36 0.86
C PRO A 53 7.06 -18.45 -0.56
N TRP A 54 8.34 -18.07 -0.71
CA TRP A 54 9.07 -18.07 -1.99
C TRP A 54 8.56 -17.10 -3.06
N GLY A 55 7.62 -16.21 -2.68
CA GLY A 55 7.17 -15.13 -3.54
C GLY A 55 8.31 -14.14 -3.83
N MET A 56 8.30 -13.55 -5.02
CA MET A 56 9.21 -12.45 -5.37
C MET A 56 8.60 -11.07 -5.09
N ASN A 57 7.49 -11.02 -4.37
CA ASN A 57 6.63 -9.85 -4.21
C ASN A 57 6.28 -9.70 -2.73
N PHE A 58 7.08 -8.89 -2.02
CA PHE A 58 6.84 -8.53 -0.63
C PHE A 58 6.22 -7.15 -0.55
N TRP A 59 5.17 -7.02 0.26
CA TRP A 59 4.55 -5.72 0.54
C TRP A 59 4.78 -5.31 1.98
N VAL A 60 5.00 -4.02 2.19
CA VAL A 60 5.26 -3.48 3.52
C VAL A 60 4.65 -2.08 3.67
N PRO A 61 3.99 -1.77 4.80
CA PRO A 61 3.65 -0.39 5.12
C PRO A 61 4.94 0.41 5.27
N GLN A 62 5.05 1.52 4.55
CA GLN A 62 6.24 2.37 4.57
C GLN A 62 6.08 3.45 5.64
N THR A 63 6.83 3.35 6.74
CA THR A 63 6.90 4.39 7.76
C THR A 63 8.13 5.29 7.58
N GLY A 64 9.21 4.78 6.99
CA GLY A 64 10.40 5.53 6.62
C GLY A 64 10.23 6.34 5.33
N LYS A 65 11.17 7.25 5.05
CA LYS A 65 11.21 8.00 3.79
C LYS A 65 11.80 7.16 2.66
N MET A 66 11.60 7.63 1.44
CA MET A 66 12.29 7.06 0.27
C MET A 66 13.81 7.17 0.46
N GLY A 67 14.51 6.07 0.22
CA GLY A 67 15.97 5.98 0.46
C GLY A 67 16.34 5.55 1.89
N ASP A 68 15.40 5.51 2.80
CA ASP A 68 15.61 4.94 4.13
C ASP A 68 15.73 3.41 4.02
N GLY A 69 16.77 2.83 4.63
CA GLY A 69 16.97 1.38 4.67
C GLY A 69 15.88 0.66 5.46
N TRP A 70 15.32 1.32 6.46
CA TRP A 70 14.20 0.80 7.24
C TRP A 70 12.87 1.19 6.60
N ALA A 71 12.26 0.25 5.91
CA ALA A 71 10.95 0.47 5.31
C ALA A 71 9.87 0.72 6.37
N TYR A 72 9.96 0.03 7.50
CA TYR A 72 9.02 0.08 8.61
C TYR A 72 9.75 0.05 9.95
N THR A 73 9.27 0.84 10.90
CA THR A 73 9.69 0.82 12.31
C THR A 73 8.45 0.80 13.18
N TYR A 74 8.39 -0.12 14.14
CA TYR A 74 7.21 -0.29 15.01
C TYR A 74 6.87 0.96 15.82
N ASP A 75 7.88 1.73 16.25
CA ASP A 75 7.69 2.98 17.00
C ASP A 75 7.17 4.15 16.15
N ALA A 76 7.09 4.00 14.83
CA ALA A 76 6.58 5.05 13.96
C ALA A 76 5.05 5.13 14.02
N ASP A 77 4.55 6.32 13.86
CA ASP A 77 3.14 6.67 14.00
C ASP A 77 2.47 7.08 12.67
N LYS A 78 3.25 7.12 11.57
CA LYS A 78 2.75 7.50 10.24
C LYS A 78 3.17 6.53 9.15
N ILE A 79 2.21 6.20 8.29
CA ILE A 79 2.43 5.45 7.04
C ILE A 79 2.44 6.43 5.87
N ARG A 80 3.43 6.31 4.97
CA ARG A 80 3.64 7.15 3.77
C ARG A 80 3.25 6.46 2.47
N GLY A 81 2.99 5.15 2.53
CA GLY A 81 2.62 4.31 1.40
C GLY A 81 2.72 2.84 1.75
N PHE A 82 2.31 2.01 0.81
CA PHE A 82 2.50 0.57 0.86
C PHE A 82 3.49 0.22 -0.25
N LYS A 83 4.68 -0.18 0.17
CA LYS A 83 5.82 -0.35 -0.72
C LYS A 83 5.99 -1.80 -1.12
N GLN A 84 6.21 -2.04 -2.43
CA GLN A 84 6.77 -3.31 -2.85
C GLN A 84 8.27 -3.34 -2.53
N THR A 85 8.76 -4.44 -2.01
CA THR A 85 10.15 -4.65 -1.65
C THR A 85 10.60 -6.06 -2.04
N HIS A 86 11.90 -6.26 -2.23
CA HIS A 86 12.50 -7.53 -2.65
C HIS A 86 13.65 -7.96 -1.73
N GLN A 87 13.95 -7.13 -0.73
CA GLN A 87 14.98 -7.40 0.26
C GLN A 87 14.38 -7.54 1.64
N PRO A 88 14.53 -8.68 2.31
CA PRO A 88 14.03 -8.87 3.68
C PRO A 88 14.86 -8.15 4.75
N SER A 89 16.03 -7.61 4.40
CA SER A 89 16.94 -6.93 5.31
C SER A 89 17.12 -5.45 4.98
N PRO A 90 17.01 -4.53 5.95
CA PRO A 90 17.22 -3.11 5.72
C PRO A 90 18.68 -2.70 5.52
N TRP A 91 19.65 -3.57 5.79
CA TRP A 91 21.08 -3.27 5.69
C TRP A 91 21.55 -3.00 4.26
N ILE A 92 20.93 -3.64 3.30
CA ILE A 92 21.14 -3.40 1.88
C ILE A 92 19.83 -2.81 1.38
N ASN A 93 19.85 -1.55 0.97
CA ASN A 93 18.68 -0.93 0.37
C ASN A 93 18.15 -1.81 -0.76
N ASP A 94 16.86 -1.71 -0.97
CA ASP A 94 16.09 -2.58 -1.84
C ASP A 94 16.26 -2.25 -3.35
N TYR A 95 15.69 -3.09 -4.18
CA TYR A 95 15.76 -3.05 -5.64
C TYR A 95 14.37 -3.03 -6.25
N GLY A 96 14.15 -2.13 -7.20
CA GLY A 96 12.90 -2.08 -7.96
C GLY A 96 11.67 -1.69 -7.15
N GLN A 97 11.83 -0.83 -6.15
CA GLN A 97 10.77 -0.38 -5.26
C GLN A 97 9.82 0.59 -5.94
N PHE A 98 8.54 0.46 -5.63
CA PHE A 98 7.52 1.49 -5.83
C PHE A 98 6.48 1.40 -4.70
N ALA A 99 5.68 2.45 -4.52
CA ALA A 99 4.69 2.50 -3.46
C ALA A 99 3.32 2.97 -3.97
N ILE A 100 2.28 2.56 -3.25
CA ILE A 100 0.89 2.94 -3.49
C ILE A 100 0.36 3.56 -2.20
N MET A 101 -0.35 4.69 -2.28
CA MET A 101 -0.93 5.34 -1.10
C MET A 101 -2.31 5.92 -1.42
N PRO A 102 -3.37 5.54 -0.69
CA PRO A 102 -4.64 6.23 -0.78
C PRO A 102 -4.58 7.54 0.03
N VAL A 103 -5.16 8.61 -0.52
CA VAL A 103 -5.27 9.91 0.14
C VAL A 103 -6.63 10.53 -0.15
N THR A 104 -7.09 11.44 0.71
CA THR A 104 -8.36 12.15 0.54
C THR A 104 -8.20 13.66 0.66
N GLY A 105 -9.13 14.41 0.10
CA GLY A 105 -9.26 15.86 0.21
C GLY A 105 -8.34 16.64 -0.72
N LYS A 106 -7.06 16.36 -0.77
CA LYS A 106 -6.08 17.10 -1.60
C LYS A 106 -5.25 16.13 -2.44
N ALA A 107 -5.09 16.46 -3.70
CA ALA A 107 -4.11 15.78 -4.55
C ALA A 107 -2.69 16.11 -4.06
N VAL A 108 -2.00 15.13 -3.49
CA VAL A 108 -0.68 15.31 -2.88
C VAL A 108 0.23 14.13 -3.24
N PHE A 109 1.46 14.43 -3.68
CA PHE A 109 2.46 13.42 -4.02
C PHE A 109 3.58 13.33 -2.99
N ASN A 110 3.92 14.44 -2.35
CA ASN A 110 5.00 14.51 -1.36
C ASN A 110 4.78 13.50 -0.22
N GLN A 111 5.82 12.75 0.13
CA GLN A 111 5.76 11.67 1.11
C GLN A 111 5.39 12.12 2.53
N ASP A 112 5.84 13.29 2.95
CA ASP A 112 5.54 13.83 4.28
C ASP A 112 4.12 14.40 4.34
N GLU A 113 3.65 15.03 3.24
CA GLU A 113 2.30 15.59 3.17
C GLU A 113 1.21 14.52 3.03
N ARG A 114 1.50 13.40 2.32
CA ARG A 114 0.55 12.29 2.16
C ARG A 114 0.56 11.31 3.32
N ALA A 115 1.54 11.41 4.23
CA ALA A 115 1.66 10.51 5.37
C ALA A 115 0.44 10.59 6.28
N SER A 116 -0.04 9.46 6.75
CA SER A 116 -1.19 9.36 7.63
C SER A 116 -0.85 8.70 8.96
N TRP A 117 -1.40 9.24 10.04
CA TRP A 117 -1.39 8.60 11.33
C TRP A 117 -2.09 7.22 11.27
N PHE A 118 -1.55 6.27 11.98
CA PHE A 118 -2.14 4.96 12.20
C PHE A 118 -1.93 4.49 13.64
N SER A 119 -2.62 3.43 14.02
CA SER A 119 -2.48 2.81 15.33
C SER A 119 -2.37 1.29 15.18
N HIS A 120 -1.45 0.66 15.89
CA HIS A 120 -1.33 -0.80 15.97
C HIS A 120 -2.60 -1.49 16.49
N LYS A 121 -3.48 -0.75 17.22
CA LYS A 121 -4.80 -1.28 17.61
C LYS A 121 -5.76 -1.44 16.43
N ALA A 122 -5.50 -0.72 15.33
CA ALA A 122 -6.27 -0.79 14.08
C ALA A 122 -5.42 -1.37 12.93
N GLU A 123 -4.30 -2.03 13.26
CA GLU A 123 -3.41 -2.72 12.34
C GLU A 123 -3.58 -4.24 12.50
N THR A 124 -3.70 -4.95 11.41
CA THR A 124 -3.62 -6.41 11.36
C THR A 124 -2.51 -6.78 10.39
N ALA A 125 -1.53 -7.52 10.86
CA ALA A 125 -0.42 -8.01 10.05
C ALA A 125 -0.32 -9.53 10.22
N THR A 126 -0.49 -10.25 9.13
CA THR A 126 -0.21 -11.69 8.99
C THR A 126 0.69 -11.87 7.78
N PRO A 127 1.37 -13.00 7.61
CA PRO A 127 2.21 -13.21 6.42
C PRO A 127 1.46 -13.05 5.10
N TYR A 128 0.18 -13.39 5.06
CA TYR A 128 -0.67 -13.45 3.86
C TYR A 128 -1.70 -12.33 3.75
N TYR A 129 -1.80 -11.42 4.76
CA TYR A 129 -2.79 -10.36 4.77
C TYR A 129 -2.36 -9.21 5.67
N TYR A 130 -2.59 -7.99 5.18
CA TYR A 130 -2.39 -6.76 5.94
C TYR A 130 -3.62 -5.88 5.89
N LYS A 131 -3.93 -5.24 7.02
CA LYS A 131 -5.00 -4.24 7.11
C LYS A 131 -4.61 -3.14 8.08
N VAL A 132 -4.91 -1.90 7.72
CA VAL A 132 -4.70 -0.74 8.60
C VAL A 132 -5.70 0.37 8.30
N TYR A 133 -6.03 1.14 9.32
CA TYR A 133 -6.79 2.39 9.19
C TYR A 133 -5.85 3.59 9.17
N LEU A 134 -5.98 4.41 8.14
CA LEU A 134 -5.22 5.64 7.89
C LEU A 134 -6.05 6.83 8.37
N ALA A 135 -5.73 7.37 9.54
CA ALA A 135 -6.58 8.32 10.27
C ALA A 135 -6.72 9.68 9.57
N ASP A 136 -5.64 10.22 8.97
CA ASP A 136 -5.69 11.52 8.32
C ASP A 136 -6.50 11.50 7.01
N HIS A 137 -6.67 10.32 6.42
CA HIS A 137 -7.40 10.14 5.18
C HIS A 137 -8.76 9.44 5.35
N ASP A 138 -9.06 8.96 6.57
CA ASP A 138 -10.25 8.15 6.87
C ASP A 138 -10.40 6.94 5.92
N VAL A 139 -9.29 6.25 5.61
CA VAL A 139 -9.25 5.14 4.67
C VAL A 139 -8.79 3.87 5.37
N VAL A 140 -9.51 2.76 5.14
CA VAL A 140 -9.00 1.43 5.45
C VAL A 140 -8.29 0.88 4.24
N THR A 141 -7.05 0.44 4.42
CA THR A 141 -6.25 -0.24 3.39
C THR A 141 -6.10 -1.70 3.75
N GLU A 142 -6.30 -2.58 2.77
CA GLU A 142 -6.11 -4.02 2.88
C GLU A 142 -5.24 -4.52 1.73
N ILE A 143 -4.40 -5.53 2.00
CA ILE A 143 -3.45 -6.10 1.04
C ILE A 143 -3.44 -7.61 1.20
N ALA A 144 -3.57 -8.36 0.10
CA ALA A 144 -3.34 -9.79 0.02
C ALA A 144 -2.42 -10.11 -1.16
N PRO A 145 -1.26 -10.76 -0.94
CA PRO A 145 -0.29 -11.06 -1.99
C PRO A 145 -0.52 -12.44 -2.62
N THR A 146 -0.07 -12.58 -3.86
CA THR A 146 0.27 -13.86 -4.48
C THR A 146 1.79 -13.97 -4.66
N GLU A 147 2.31 -14.89 -5.45
CA GLU A 147 3.76 -15.02 -5.65
C GLU A 147 4.37 -13.81 -6.37
N ARG A 148 3.68 -13.22 -7.36
CA ARG A 148 4.18 -12.11 -8.21
C ARG A 148 3.21 -10.94 -8.33
N ALA A 149 2.05 -11.04 -7.66
CA ALA A 149 1.02 -10.02 -7.70
C ALA A 149 0.45 -9.76 -6.30
N ALA A 150 -0.43 -8.77 -6.17
CA ALA A 150 -1.19 -8.49 -4.96
C ALA A 150 -2.52 -7.83 -5.28
N ALA A 151 -3.53 -8.12 -4.45
CA ALA A 151 -4.76 -7.35 -4.41
C ALA A 151 -4.69 -6.31 -3.29
N PHE A 152 -5.12 -5.09 -3.63
CA PHE A 152 -5.36 -4.01 -2.67
C PHE A 152 -6.83 -3.68 -2.64
N ARG A 153 -7.33 -3.33 -1.48
CA ARG A 153 -8.65 -2.73 -1.30
C ARG A 153 -8.54 -1.49 -0.44
N PHE A 154 -9.01 -0.38 -0.98
CA PHE A 154 -9.12 0.89 -0.26
C PHE A 154 -10.59 1.15 0.02
N THR A 155 -10.98 1.19 1.29
CA THR A 155 -12.32 1.59 1.70
C THR A 155 -12.31 3.06 2.09
N PHE A 156 -12.93 3.89 1.26
CA PHE A 156 -12.93 5.35 1.37
C PHE A 156 -14.13 5.88 2.16
N PRO A 157 -14.00 7.08 2.76
CA PRO A 157 -15.15 7.86 3.23
C PRO A 157 -15.97 8.41 2.05
N GLU A 158 -17.05 9.10 2.35
CA GLU A 158 -17.71 9.96 1.37
C GLU A 158 -16.82 11.18 1.08
N ASN A 159 -16.32 11.27 -0.16
CA ASN A 159 -15.43 12.34 -0.58
C ASN A 159 -15.42 12.50 -2.12
N ASP A 160 -15.53 13.73 -2.59
CA ASP A 160 -15.39 14.06 -4.02
C ASP A 160 -13.94 14.01 -4.52
N HIS A 161 -12.98 13.95 -3.58
CA HIS A 161 -11.54 14.03 -3.79
C HIS A 161 -10.81 12.87 -3.11
N SER A 162 -11.16 11.64 -3.47
CA SER A 162 -10.44 10.44 -3.08
C SER A 162 -9.39 10.12 -4.14
N TYR A 163 -8.14 9.89 -3.76
CA TYR A 163 -7.05 9.64 -4.70
C TYR A 163 -6.26 8.39 -4.32
N VAL A 164 -5.62 7.81 -5.33
CA VAL A 164 -4.55 6.83 -5.15
C VAL A 164 -3.28 7.38 -5.81
N VAL A 165 -2.22 7.46 -5.04
CA VAL A 165 -0.88 7.85 -5.47
C VAL A 165 -0.10 6.60 -5.84
N VAL A 166 0.55 6.60 -7.01
CA VAL A 166 1.55 5.62 -7.41
C VAL A 166 2.89 6.33 -7.49
N ASP A 167 3.80 5.94 -6.63
CA ASP A 167 5.13 6.55 -6.48
C ASP A 167 6.18 5.56 -6.99
N ALA A 168 6.79 5.83 -8.13
CA ALA A 168 7.75 4.94 -8.77
C ALA A 168 9.20 5.18 -8.31
N PHE A 169 9.38 6.01 -7.28
CA PHE A 169 10.64 6.34 -6.60
C PHE A 169 11.69 7.00 -7.51
N ASP A 170 12.77 7.44 -6.89
CA ASP A 170 13.89 8.12 -7.51
C ASP A 170 14.87 7.14 -8.21
N LYS A 171 15.90 7.69 -8.83
CA LYS A 171 16.95 7.07 -9.66
C LYS A 171 16.52 6.68 -11.08
N GLY A 172 15.40 7.19 -11.52
CA GLY A 172 14.86 6.98 -12.85
C GLY A 172 13.61 6.10 -12.84
N SER A 173 12.52 6.67 -13.27
CA SER A 173 11.24 5.96 -13.31
C SER A 173 10.32 6.48 -14.41
N PHE A 174 9.35 5.68 -14.75
CA PHE A 174 8.33 5.99 -15.75
C PHE A 174 6.96 5.55 -15.22
N VAL A 175 5.95 6.34 -15.49
CA VAL A 175 4.55 5.98 -15.28
C VAL A 175 3.70 6.41 -16.47
N LYS A 176 2.65 5.65 -16.77
CA LYS A 176 1.63 5.99 -17.74
C LYS A 176 0.26 5.57 -17.24
N VAL A 177 -0.66 6.52 -17.20
CA VAL A 177 -2.08 6.30 -16.90
C VAL A 177 -2.83 6.02 -18.19
N ILE A 178 -3.62 4.95 -18.23
CA ILE A 178 -4.47 4.53 -19.36
C ILE A 178 -5.91 4.53 -18.88
N PRO A 179 -6.61 5.68 -18.93
CA PRO A 179 -7.94 5.81 -18.33
C PRO A 179 -8.99 4.89 -18.98
N SER A 180 -8.88 4.60 -20.28
CA SER A 180 -9.79 3.71 -20.99
C SER A 180 -9.74 2.25 -20.50
N GLU A 181 -8.69 1.88 -19.80
CA GLU A 181 -8.46 0.54 -19.25
C GLU A 181 -8.48 0.53 -17.73
N ASN A 182 -8.72 1.68 -17.07
CA ASN A 182 -8.56 1.85 -15.62
C ASN A 182 -7.19 1.35 -15.14
N LYS A 183 -6.14 1.63 -15.90
CA LYS A 183 -4.82 1.00 -15.74
C LYS A 183 -3.71 2.03 -15.60
N ILE A 184 -2.70 1.68 -14.81
CA ILE A 184 -1.41 2.35 -14.76
C ILE A 184 -0.34 1.31 -15.08
N ILE A 185 0.60 1.69 -15.93
CA ILE A 185 1.83 0.93 -16.18
C ILE A 185 3.04 1.80 -15.87
N GLY A 186 4.14 1.17 -15.54
CA GLY A 186 5.36 1.91 -15.31
C GLY A 186 6.56 1.00 -15.07
N TYR A 187 7.68 1.65 -14.77
CA TYR A 187 8.86 0.98 -14.24
C TYR A 187 9.61 1.87 -13.27
N THR A 188 10.40 1.24 -12.44
CA THR A 188 11.39 1.89 -11.58
C THR A 188 12.76 1.28 -11.83
N THR A 189 13.80 2.11 -11.78
CA THR A 189 15.19 1.67 -11.78
C THR A 189 15.85 1.80 -10.41
N LYS A 190 15.05 2.10 -9.37
CA LYS A 190 15.53 2.22 -8.00
C LYS A 190 16.34 1.01 -7.60
N ASN A 191 17.58 1.20 -7.20
CA ASN A 191 18.49 0.14 -6.79
C ASN A 191 19.58 0.65 -5.86
N SER A 192 20.27 -0.26 -5.20
CA SER A 192 21.36 0.02 -4.26
C SER A 192 22.75 -0.24 -4.85
N GLY A 193 22.85 -0.37 -6.16
CA GLY A 193 24.09 -0.63 -6.87
C GLY A 193 24.27 -2.10 -7.26
N GLY A 194 25.28 -2.38 -8.09
CA GLY A 194 25.60 -3.74 -8.52
C GLY A 194 24.64 -4.37 -9.53
N VAL A 195 23.74 -3.58 -10.12
CA VAL A 195 22.78 -4.04 -11.13
C VAL A 195 23.27 -3.76 -12.55
N PRO A 196 22.82 -4.52 -13.56
CA PRO A 196 23.12 -4.21 -14.96
C PRO A 196 22.47 -2.89 -15.38
N ALA A 197 23.02 -2.24 -16.43
CA ALA A 197 22.57 -0.93 -16.89
C ALA A 197 21.11 -0.88 -17.36
N ASN A 198 20.55 -2.01 -17.76
CA ASN A 198 19.16 -2.14 -18.19
C ASN A 198 18.20 -2.60 -17.07
N PHE A 199 18.66 -2.58 -15.81
CA PHE A 199 17.83 -2.98 -14.69
C PHE A 199 16.56 -2.14 -14.60
N LYS A 200 15.42 -2.82 -14.54
CA LYS A 200 14.09 -2.24 -14.32
C LYS A 200 13.19 -3.22 -13.59
N ASN A 201 12.36 -2.72 -12.70
CA ASN A 201 11.18 -3.43 -12.25
C ASN A 201 9.95 -2.78 -12.92
N TYR A 202 9.34 -3.50 -13.83
CA TYR A 202 8.10 -3.10 -14.50
C TYR A 202 6.91 -3.43 -13.61
N PHE A 203 5.91 -2.57 -13.58
CA PHE A 203 4.70 -2.80 -12.81
C PHE A 203 3.44 -2.44 -13.61
N VAL A 204 2.35 -3.09 -13.26
CA VAL A 204 1.01 -2.83 -13.77
C VAL A 204 0.02 -2.79 -12.62
N LEU A 205 -0.86 -1.79 -12.62
CA LEU A 205 -1.99 -1.66 -11.70
C LEU A 205 -3.27 -1.58 -12.52
N VAL A 206 -4.28 -2.38 -12.14
CA VAL A 206 -5.61 -2.34 -12.75
C VAL A 206 -6.65 -2.09 -11.66
N PHE A 207 -7.48 -1.08 -11.86
CA PHE A 207 -8.51 -0.64 -10.94
C PHE A 207 -9.90 -1.12 -11.38
N ASP A 208 -10.74 -1.43 -10.42
CA ASP A 208 -12.11 -1.87 -10.69
C ASP A 208 -13.07 -0.71 -11.01
N LYS A 209 -12.59 0.54 -10.93
CA LYS A 209 -13.42 1.75 -11.14
C LYS A 209 -12.79 2.71 -12.13
N PRO A 210 -13.61 3.44 -12.92
CA PRO A 210 -13.11 4.49 -13.79
C PRO A 210 -12.58 5.67 -12.98
N PHE A 211 -11.55 6.31 -13.53
CA PHE A 211 -10.93 7.48 -12.93
C PHE A 211 -11.77 8.74 -13.19
N THR A 212 -11.99 9.54 -12.15
CA THR A 212 -12.60 10.89 -12.26
C THR A 212 -11.55 11.99 -12.33
N TYR A 213 -10.28 11.66 -12.02
CA TYR A 213 -9.13 12.55 -12.10
C TYR A 213 -7.89 11.74 -12.45
N THR A 214 -7.02 12.31 -13.25
CA THR A 214 -5.71 11.73 -13.61
C THR A 214 -4.66 12.81 -13.66
N ALA A 215 -3.45 12.50 -13.18
CA ALA A 215 -2.29 13.35 -13.32
C ALA A 215 -1.02 12.49 -13.38
N ALA A 216 -0.07 12.91 -14.18
CA ALA A 216 1.30 12.43 -14.08
C ALA A 216 2.12 13.36 -13.18
N VAL A 217 3.15 12.81 -12.55
CA VAL A 217 4.05 13.55 -11.66
C VAL A 217 5.49 13.40 -12.13
N ALA A 218 6.19 14.52 -12.23
CA ALA A 218 7.60 14.59 -12.53
C ALA A 218 8.28 15.50 -11.51
N SER A 219 9.32 15.01 -10.83
CA SER A 219 10.07 15.76 -9.80
C SER A 219 9.17 16.47 -8.78
N GLY A 220 8.11 15.79 -8.34
CA GLY A 220 7.15 16.29 -7.35
C GLY A 220 6.07 17.24 -7.89
N VAL A 221 6.13 17.63 -9.16
CA VAL A 221 5.13 18.48 -9.80
C VAL A 221 4.00 17.63 -10.37
N ILE A 222 2.77 17.86 -9.89
CA ILE A 222 1.55 17.18 -10.34
C ILE A 222 1.01 17.94 -11.56
N ASP A 223 0.88 17.26 -12.72
CA ASP A 223 0.34 17.82 -13.95
C ASP A 223 -0.87 17.02 -14.43
N ALA A 224 -2.06 17.58 -14.22
CA ALA A 224 -3.33 16.96 -14.62
C ALA A 224 -3.55 16.93 -16.14
N ASN A 225 -2.74 17.64 -16.94
CA ASN A 225 -2.80 17.61 -18.39
C ASN A 225 -1.94 16.51 -19.00
N LYS A 226 -1.21 15.75 -18.16
CA LYS A 226 -0.35 14.66 -18.61
C LYS A 226 -0.82 13.33 -18.08
N LEU A 227 -0.75 12.33 -18.93
CA LEU A 227 -1.05 10.94 -18.60
C LEU A 227 0.22 10.09 -18.42
N GLU A 228 1.39 10.65 -18.72
CA GLU A 228 2.66 9.93 -18.56
C GLU A 228 3.78 10.87 -18.15
N ALA A 229 4.75 10.31 -17.44
CA ALA A 229 5.98 10.98 -17.05
C ALA A 229 7.15 10.01 -17.06
N THR A 230 8.29 10.48 -17.57
CA THR A 230 9.61 9.85 -17.39
C THR A 230 10.50 10.87 -16.73
N ASP A 231 11.03 10.54 -15.56
CA ASP A 231 11.83 11.48 -14.77
C ASP A 231 12.76 10.72 -13.84
N ASN A 232 13.63 11.45 -13.14
CA ASN A 232 14.36 10.88 -12.01
C ASN A 232 13.41 10.33 -10.93
N HIS A 233 12.28 11.00 -10.72
CA HIS A 233 11.23 10.59 -9.78
C HIS A 233 9.85 10.84 -10.40
N ALA A 234 9.35 9.83 -11.10
CA ALA A 234 8.03 9.85 -11.70
C ALA A 234 6.97 9.24 -10.77
N GLY A 235 5.74 9.66 -10.96
CA GLY A 235 4.57 9.10 -10.27
C GLY A 235 3.28 9.42 -11.00
N ALA A 236 2.18 8.91 -10.46
CA ALA A 236 0.84 9.20 -10.94
C ALA A 236 -0.11 9.42 -9.77
N LEU A 237 -1.12 10.26 -10.01
CA LEU A 237 -2.31 10.39 -9.16
C LEU A 237 -3.54 10.09 -9.99
N ILE A 238 -4.39 9.22 -9.47
CA ILE A 238 -5.73 8.98 -10.02
C ILE A 238 -6.77 9.25 -8.94
N GLY A 239 -7.91 9.77 -9.33
CA GLY A 239 -8.96 10.19 -8.41
C GLY A 239 -10.28 9.50 -8.65
N PHE A 240 -11.08 9.49 -7.59
CA PHE A 240 -12.41 8.91 -7.54
C PHE A 240 -13.35 9.86 -6.78
N LYS A 241 -14.65 9.79 -7.09
CA LYS A 241 -15.70 10.28 -6.20
C LYS A 241 -16.24 9.09 -5.44
N THR A 242 -16.18 9.13 -4.13
CA THR A 242 -16.54 7.98 -3.30
C THR A 242 -17.70 8.31 -2.37
N ARG A 243 -18.55 7.31 -2.13
CA ARG A 243 -19.55 7.29 -1.07
C ARG A 243 -18.95 6.71 0.20
N LYS A 244 -19.59 6.91 1.33
CA LYS A 244 -19.17 6.34 2.60
C LYS A 244 -19.05 4.80 2.51
N GLY A 245 -17.86 4.29 2.83
CA GLY A 245 -17.58 2.86 2.78
C GLY A 245 -17.39 2.29 1.37
N GLU A 246 -17.25 3.15 0.37
CA GLU A 246 -17.02 2.70 -1.00
C GLU A 246 -15.62 2.11 -1.16
N GLN A 247 -15.55 0.95 -1.78
CA GLN A 247 -14.31 0.21 -2.01
C GLN A 247 -13.78 0.48 -3.42
N VAL A 248 -12.48 0.74 -3.50
CA VAL A 248 -11.70 0.75 -4.74
C VAL A 248 -10.72 -0.40 -4.67
N ASN A 249 -10.87 -1.38 -5.56
CA ASN A 249 -9.98 -2.53 -5.62
C ASN A 249 -8.93 -2.33 -6.69
N VAL A 250 -7.70 -2.72 -6.37
CA VAL A 250 -6.54 -2.60 -7.26
C VAL A 250 -5.83 -3.95 -7.32
N ARG A 251 -5.56 -4.40 -8.53
CA ARG A 251 -4.72 -5.55 -8.83
C ARG A 251 -3.38 -5.06 -9.30
N VAL A 252 -2.33 -5.54 -8.67
CA VAL A 252 -0.95 -5.07 -8.92
C VAL A 252 -0.08 -6.27 -9.21
N ALA A 253 0.76 -6.17 -10.23
CA ALA A 253 1.83 -7.13 -10.47
C ALA A 253 3.09 -6.44 -10.97
N SER A 254 4.22 -7.11 -10.82
CA SER A 254 5.50 -6.60 -11.30
C SER A 254 6.35 -7.69 -11.95
N SER A 255 7.40 -7.26 -12.67
CA SER A 255 8.37 -8.13 -13.32
C SER A 255 9.68 -7.40 -13.57
N PHE A 256 10.79 -8.09 -13.35
CA PHE A 256 12.11 -7.62 -13.78
C PHE A 256 12.43 -7.96 -15.26
N ILE A 257 11.50 -8.60 -15.98
CA ILE A 257 11.71 -9.07 -17.36
C ILE A 257 11.16 -8.05 -18.35
N SER A 258 9.85 -7.77 -18.30
CA SER A 258 9.19 -6.86 -19.22
C SER A 258 7.80 -6.41 -18.72
N PRO A 259 7.20 -5.38 -19.33
CA PRO A 259 5.81 -4.98 -19.03
C PRO A 259 4.81 -6.11 -19.30
N GLU A 260 5.00 -6.88 -20.41
CA GLU A 260 4.13 -7.99 -20.80
C GLU A 260 4.19 -9.13 -19.78
N GLN A 261 5.37 -9.36 -19.19
CA GLN A 261 5.51 -10.34 -18.12
C GLN A 261 4.81 -9.84 -16.83
N ALA A 262 4.85 -8.56 -16.52
CA ALA A 262 4.08 -8.01 -15.40
C ALA A 262 2.57 -8.20 -15.61
N GLU A 263 2.06 -7.96 -16.81
CA GLU A 263 0.65 -8.22 -17.16
C GLU A 263 0.30 -9.72 -17.10
N LEU A 264 1.23 -10.59 -17.47
CA LEU A 264 1.04 -12.04 -17.32
C LEU A 264 0.97 -12.44 -15.85
N ASN A 265 1.85 -11.90 -15.01
CA ASN A 265 1.87 -12.14 -13.58
C ASN A 265 0.57 -11.69 -12.89
N LEU A 266 -0.06 -10.63 -13.39
CA LEU A 266 -1.35 -10.15 -12.89
C LEU A 266 -2.47 -11.21 -12.96
N LYS A 267 -2.36 -12.18 -13.88
CA LYS A 267 -3.32 -13.28 -14.03
C LYS A 267 -3.34 -14.25 -12.84
N GLU A 268 -2.33 -14.20 -11.96
CA GLU A 268 -2.33 -14.99 -10.72
C GLU A 268 -3.52 -14.66 -9.81
N LEU A 269 -4.01 -13.43 -9.87
CA LEU A 269 -5.16 -12.98 -9.07
C LEU A 269 -6.50 -13.49 -9.64
N GLY A 270 -6.53 -14.02 -10.86
CA GLY A 270 -7.74 -14.55 -11.49
C GLY A 270 -8.90 -13.56 -11.45
N THR A 271 -10.06 -14.02 -11.01
CA THR A 271 -11.26 -13.22 -10.71
C THR A 271 -11.50 -13.07 -9.20
N ASP A 272 -10.59 -13.57 -8.37
CA ASP A 272 -10.74 -13.66 -6.94
C ASP A 272 -10.82 -12.28 -6.30
N ASN A 273 -11.61 -12.16 -5.26
CA ASN A 273 -11.61 -11.01 -4.38
C ASN A 273 -10.53 -11.19 -3.29
N ILE A 274 -10.27 -10.13 -2.52
CA ILE A 274 -9.19 -10.12 -1.53
C ILE A 274 -9.38 -11.17 -0.40
N GLU A 275 -10.59 -11.65 -0.17
CA GLU A 275 -10.90 -12.70 0.81
C GLU A 275 -10.61 -14.11 0.27
N GLN A 276 -10.45 -14.27 -1.03
CA GLN A 276 -10.20 -15.55 -1.70
C GLN A 276 -8.71 -15.76 -2.03
N ILE A 277 -7.95 -14.67 -2.04
CA ILE A 277 -6.50 -14.65 -2.22
C ILE A 277 -5.82 -14.98 -0.88
#